data_12e41168f4ef8d5d05e3711457331637
#
_entry.id   12e41168f4ef8d5d05e3711457331637
#
_cell.length_a   1.000
_cell.length_b   1.000
_cell.length_c   1.000
_cell.angle_alpha   90.00
_cell.angle_beta   90.00
_cell.angle_gamma   90.00
#
_symmetry.space_group_name_H-M   'P 1'
#
loop_
_entity.id
_entity.type
_entity.pdbx_description
1 polymer ?
#
loop_
_entity_poly.entity_id
_entity_poly.type
_entity_poly.pdbx_seq_one_letter_code
_entity_poly.pdbx_strand_id
1 'polypeptide(L)'
;MVLGYDQARPTAENYQDFMTKLTRGLERLGNDGLSLMVYGSYVRKDFMPGRSDIDSALTFPHDVVVPKDFMHEISVVVHEALKGNNVPFQVCPLDVTIMRDGRFNSFTEEFRDYFKLEGQIIVGPDYRDEMVCLSTKPGEESTLSHNLRKARQALLFAEHYREEDYHRFLESFNATLNAASRGSKQILFLVDGELRRNRFSALQELGMHFPAVDVKPLKRIKDLYSNLDKLDRVYRNHDELMDVWNSAVTFFEEVIREYVRKFPMKDRR
;
A
#
# COMPACT_ATOMS: atom_id res chain seq x y z
N MET A 1 -8.73 2.73 -2.30
CA MET A 1 -10.11 2.61 -2.88
C MET A 1 -10.05 1.54 -3.96
N VAL A 2 -11.01 0.65 -4.00
CA VAL A 2 -11.13 -0.36 -5.07
C VAL A 2 -12.31 0.05 -5.94
N LEU A 3 -12.09 0.18 -7.24
CA LEU A 3 -13.17 0.42 -8.19
C LEU A 3 -13.82 -0.92 -8.53
N GLY A 4 -15.13 -1.03 -8.33
CA GLY A 4 -15.93 -2.15 -8.79
C GLY A 4 -15.94 -2.24 -10.32
N TYR A 5 -16.35 -3.38 -10.85
CA TYR A 5 -16.42 -3.61 -12.31
C TYR A 5 -17.51 -2.75 -12.99
N ASP A 6 -18.42 -2.17 -12.24
CA ASP A 6 -19.52 -1.29 -12.65
C ASP A 6 -19.14 0.21 -12.60
N GLN A 7 -17.97 0.54 -12.07
CA GLN A 7 -17.50 1.92 -11.97
C GLN A 7 -16.60 2.29 -13.14
N ALA A 8 -16.75 3.52 -13.63
CA ALA A 8 -15.85 4.06 -14.64
C ALA A 8 -14.42 4.14 -14.10
N ARG A 9 -13.52 3.41 -14.73
CA ARG A 9 -12.12 3.37 -14.34
C ARG A 9 -11.33 4.51 -14.94
N PRO A 10 -10.46 5.17 -14.17
CA PRO A 10 -9.61 6.22 -14.69
C PRO A 10 -8.60 5.68 -15.70
N THR A 11 -8.38 6.44 -16.77
CA THR A 11 -7.34 6.21 -17.77
C THR A 11 -6.00 6.79 -17.33
N ALA A 12 -4.93 6.54 -18.07
CA ALA A 12 -3.62 7.14 -17.81
C ALA A 12 -3.67 8.67 -17.85
N GLU A 13 -4.50 9.24 -18.76
CA GLU A 13 -4.71 10.69 -18.86
C GLU A 13 -5.36 11.26 -17.60
N ASN A 14 -6.31 10.54 -16.99
CA ASN A 14 -6.93 10.96 -15.74
C ASN A 14 -5.90 11.06 -14.59
N TYR A 15 -4.94 10.11 -14.51
CA TYR A 15 -3.86 10.20 -13.51
C TYR A 15 -2.97 11.42 -13.77
N GLN A 16 -2.65 11.70 -15.02
CA GLN A 16 -1.83 12.85 -15.38
C GLN A 16 -2.55 14.19 -15.13
N ASP A 17 -3.82 14.29 -15.47
CA ASP A 17 -4.64 15.48 -15.21
C ASP A 17 -4.81 15.72 -13.72
N PHE A 18 -5.12 14.65 -12.96
CA PHE A 18 -5.21 14.71 -11.51
C PHE A 18 -3.91 15.28 -10.90
N MET A 19 -2.76 14.71 -11.24
CA MET A 19 -1.47 15.18 -10.70
C MET A 19 -1.17 16.62 -11.10
N THR A 20 -1.50 17.01 -12.32
CA THR A 20 -1.31 18.39 -12.79
C THR A 20 -2.17 19.38 -11.99
N LYS A 21 -3.44 19.07 -11.77
CA LYS A 21 -4.37 19.90 -10.98
C LYS A 21 -3.94 19.97 -9.52
N LEU A 22 -3.59 18.81 -8.92
CA LEU A 22 -3.14 18.74 -7.53
C LEU A 22 -1.89 19.60 -7.30
N THR A 23 -0.86 19.44 -8.15
CA THR A 23 0.38 20.21 -8.08
C THR A 23 0.10 21.71 -8.13
N ARG A 24 -0.62 22.17 -9.15
CA ARG A 24 -0.96 23.59 -9.31
C ARG A 24 -1.80 24.14 -8.16
N GLY A 25 -2.71 23.32 -7.63
CA GLY A 25 -3.54 23.71 -6.48
C GLY A 25 -2.71 23.91 -5.23
N LEU A 26 -1.82 22.97 -4.91
CA LEU A 26 -0.95 23.06 -3.73
C LEU A 26 0.07 24.22 -3.83
N GLU A 27 0.66 24.44 -5.01
CA GLU A 27 1.56 25.58 -5.25
C GLU A 27 0.87 26.93 -5.01
N ARG A 28 -0.42 27.07 -5.38
CA ARG A 28 -1.21 28.29 -5.18
C ARG A 28 -1.53 28.58 -3.72
N LEU A 29 -1.52 27.57 -2.84
CA LEU A 29 -1.71 27.80 -1.41
C LEU A 29 -0.55 28.59 -0.79
N GLY A 30 0.61 28.66 -1.47
CA GLY A 30 1.72 29.56 -1.10
C GLY A 30 2.32 29.25 0.27
N ASN A 31 2.23 28.03 0.76
CA ASN A 31 2.82 27.64 2.04
C ASN A 31 4.22 27.06 1.83
N ASP A 32 5.25 27.86 2.16
CA ASP A 32 6.66 27.54 1.88
C ASP A 32 7.18 26.25 2.53
N GLY A 33 6.48 25.72 3.50
CA GLY A 33 6.89 24.48 4.18
C GLY A 33 6.04 23.26 3.82
N LEU A 34 4.96 23.42 3.06
CA LEU A 34 4.14 22.28 2.62
C LEU A 34 4.89 21.48 1.56
N SER A 35 4.96 20.17 1.71
CA SER A 35 5.59 19.29 0.73
C SER A 35 4.68 18.14 0.34
N LEU A 36 4.59 17.88 -0.98
CA LEU A 36 3.97 16.66 -1.53
C LEU A 36 5.06 15.80 -2.15
N MET A 37 5.22 14.61 -1.63
CA MET A 37 6.05 13.55 -2.21
C MET A 37 5.15 12.44 -2.74
N VAL A 38 5.47 11.92 -3.92
CA VAL A 38 4.82 10.75 -4.53
C VAL A 38 5.82 9.61 -4.62
N TYR A 39 5.38 8.39 -4.38
CA TYR A 39 6.21 7.19 -4.42
C TYR A 39 5.43 5.98 -4.95
N GLY A 40 6.03 4.81 -4.96
CA GLY A 40 5.36 3.58 -5.34
C GLY A 40 5.20 3.37 -6.85
N SER A 41 4.18 2.63 -7.24
CA SER A 41 4.00 2.16 -8.62
C SER A 41 3.87 3.28 -9.64
N TYR A 42 3.26 4.41 -9.25
CA TYR A 42 3.10 5.56 -10.14
C TYR A 42 4.46 6.15 -10.54
N VAL A 43 5.36 6.32 -9.58
CA VAL A 43 6.72 6.83 -9.82
C VAL A 43 7.57 5.84 -10.60
N ARG A 44 7.50 4.56 -10.27
CA ARG A 44 8.22 3.49 -10.99
C ARG A 44 7.72 3.24 -12.42
N LYS A 45 6.55 3.79 -12.78
CA LYS A 45 5.88 3.57 -14.09
C LYS A 45 5.42 2.13 -14.31
N ASP A 46 5.24 1.36 -13.24
CA ASP A 46 4.65 0.02 -13.25
C ASP A 46 3.21 0.01 -12.70
N PHE A 47 2.58 1.19 -12.62
CA PHE A 47 1.19 1.32 -12.22
C PHE A 47 0.22 0.87 -13.32
N MET A 48 -0.95 0.40 -12.91
CA MET A 48 -2.02 0.00 -13.81
C MET A 48 -3.18 1.00 -13.68
N PRO A 49 -3.47 1.80 -14.74
CA PRO A 49 -4.63 2.67 -14.74
C PRO A 49 -5.92 1.92 -14.40
N GLY A 50 -6.78 2.54 -13.59
CA GLY A 50 -8.02 1.91 -13.15
C GLY A 50 -7.90 0.89 -12.01
N ARG A 51 -6.68 0.64 -11.52
CA ARG A 51 -6.43 -0.25 -10.38
C ARG A 51 -5.46 0.33 -9.35
N SER A 52 -4.31 0.80 -9.83
CA SER A 52 -3.28 1.31 -8.93
C SER A 52 -3.70 2.65 -8.35
N ASP A 53 -3.41 2.83 -7.07
CA ASP A 53 -3.46 4.13 -6.41
C ASP A 53 -2.18 4.94 -6.70
N ILE A 54 -2.26 6.24 -6.41
CA ILE A 54 -1.10 7.10 -6.29
C ILE A 54 -0.78 7.17 -4.80
N ASP A 55 0.32 6.54 -4.40
CA ASP A 55 0.83 6.62 -3.03
C ASP A 55 1.56 7.95 -2.84
N SER A 56 1.24 8.68 -1.77
CA SER A 56 1.86 9.98 -1.47
C SER A 56 2.03 10.25 0.02
N ALA A 57 2.96 11.14 0.33
CA ALA A 57 3.11 11.75 1.64
C ALA A 57 2.94 13.26 1.50
N LEU A 58 2.05 13.82 2.30
CA LEU A 58 1.83 15.25 2.41
C LEU A 58 2.41 15.73 3.76
N THR A 59 3.53 16.45 3.68
CA THR A 59 4.27 16.87 4.88
C THR A 59 3.98 18.32 5.19
N PHE A 60 3.55 18.56 6.44
CA PHE A 60 3.24 19.88 6.96
C PHE A 60 4.44 20.47 7.70
N PRO A 61 4.71 21.80 7.54
CA PRO A 61 5.79 22.46 8.27
C PRO A 61 5.45 22.69 9.75
N HIS A 62 4.19 22.53 10.12
CA HIS A 62 3.70 22.72 11.48
C HIS A 62 4.10 21.57 12.38
N ASP A 63 4.13 21.84 13.68
CA ASP A 63 4.24 20.82 14.71
C ASP A 63 2.98 19.94 14.74
N VAL A 64 2.94 18.97 15.65
CA VAL A 64 1.88 17.94 15.79
C VAL A 64 0.44 18.47 15.59
N VAL A 65 0.19 19.73 15.87
CA VAL A 65 -1.12 20.36 15.69
C VAL A 65 -1.14 21.19 14.40
N VAL A 66 -1.63 20.56 13.33
CA VAL A 66 -1.83 21.25 12.05
C VAL A 66 -3.12 22.10 12.10
N PRO A 67 -3.09 23.38 11.68
CA PRO A 67 -4.28 24.20 11.61
C PRO A 67 -5.39 23.61 10.74
N LYS A 68 -6.62 23.56 11.27
CA LYS A 68 -7.73 22.86 10.57
C LYS A 68 -8.23 23.64 9.35
N ASP A 69 -8.12 24.97 9.37
CA ASP A 69 -8.46 25.80 8.20
C ASP A 69 -7.52 25.50 7.03
N PHE A 70 -6.23 25.35 7.31
CA PHE A 70 -5.24 24.96 6.30
C PHE A 70 -5.50 23.55 5.76
N MET A 71 -5.86 22.60 6.63
CA MET A 71 -6.29 21.27 6.19
C MET A 71 -7.52 21.32 5.29
N HIS A 72 -8.46 22.24 5.59
CA HIS A 72 -9.64 22.45 4.76
C HIS A 72 -9.28 23.01 3.38
N GLU A 73 -8.41 23.99 3.30
CA GLU A 73 -7.92 24.52 2.02
C GLU A 73 -7.29 23.42 1.15
N ILE A 74 -6.46 22.57 1.74
CA ILE A 74 -5.88 21.41 1.05
C ILE A 74 -6.98 20.44 0.59
N SER A 75 -7.99 20.19 1.44
CA SER A 75 -9.08 19.28 1.07
C SER A 75 -9.86 19.77 -0.15
N VAL A 76 -10.05 21.08 -0.28
CA VAL A 76 -10.66 21.69 -1.48
C VAL A 76 -9.79 21.47 -2.72
N VAL A 77 -8.48 21.66 -2.61
CA VAL A 77 -7.53 21.39 -3.71
C VAL A 77 -7.59 19.92 -4.16
N VAL A 78 -7.57 18.98 -3.20
CA VAL A 78 -7.67 17.56 -3.49
C VAL A 78 -9.00 17.20 -4.15
N HIS A 79 -10.12 17.76 -3.64
CA HIS A 79 -11.43 17.56 -4.21
C HIS A 79 -11.50 18.03 -5.68
N GLU A 80 -11.04 19.24 -5.97
CA GLU A 80 -11.05 19.79 -7.33
C GLU A 80 -10.13 18.99 -8.28
N ALA A 81 -9.02 18.47 -7.78
CA ALA A 81 -8.13 17.60 -8.56
C ALA A 81 -8.78 16.25 -8.88
N LEU A 82 -9.53 15.66 -7.94
CA LEU A 82 -10.24 14.39 -8.12
C LEU A 82 -11.45 14.51 -9.03
N LYS A 83 -12.06 15.70 -9.11
CA LYS A 83 -13.27 15.93 -9.87
C LYS A 83 -13.10 15.61 -11.37
N GLY A 84 -13.89 14.63 -11.83
CA GLY A 84 -13.84 14.12 -13.20
C GLY A 84 -12.71 13.12 -13.49
N ASN A 85 -11.78 12.89 -12.57
CA ASN A 85 -10.66 11.98 -12.75
C ASN A 85 -10.84 10.61 -12.10
N ASN A 86 -11.59 10.53 -10.99
CA ASN A 86 -11.85 9.30 -10.24
C ASN A 86 -10.60 8.45 -9.95
N VAL A 87 -9.45 9.10 -9.73
CA VAL A 87 -8.16 8.45 -9.49
C VAL A 87 -8.10 7.98 -8.04
N PRO A 88 -7.74 6.72 -7.76
CA PRO A 88 -7.44 6.28 -6.41
C PRO A 88 -6.21 7.02 -5.88
N PHE A 89 -6.40 7.88 -4.90
CA PHE A 89 -5.34 8.68 -4.30
C PHE A 89 -5.21 8.34 -2.83
N GLN A 90 -4.04 7.85 -2.44
CA GLN A 90 -3.69 7.55 -1.07
C GLN A 90 -2.68 8.57 -0.58
N VAL A 91 -3.04 9.34 0.44
CA VAL A 91 -2.17 10.33 1.04
C VAL A 91 -1.92 10.00 2.50
N CYS A 92 -0.65 10.07 2.91
CA CYS A 92 -0.24 9.99 4.30
C CYS A 92 0.08 11.42 4.78
N PRO A 93 -0.79 12.06 5.58
CA PRO A 93 -0.50 13.37 6.13
C PRO A 93 0.49 13.24 7.30
N LEU A 94 1.57 13.99 7.24
CA LEU A 94 2.67 13.97 8.20
C LEU A 94 3.01 15.40 8.62
N ASP A 95 3.54 15.55 9.81
CA ASP A 95 4.25 16.77 10.20
C ASP A 95 5.74 16.47 10.40
N VAL A 96 6.56 17.52 10.21
CA VAL A 96 8.02 17.38 10.28
C VAL A 96 8.48 16.94 11.67
N THR A 97 7.79 17.38 12.74
CA THR A 97 8.14 17.01 14.11
C THR A 97 7.96 15.52 14.36
N ILE A 98 6.82 14.95 13.94
CA ILE A 98 6.58 13.50 14.04
C ILE A 98 7.56 12.72 13.17
N MET A 99 7.87 13.20 11.97
CA MET A 99 8.86 12.56 11.11
C MET A 99 10.23 12.46 11.78
N ARG A 100 10.69 13.55 12.42
CA ARG A 100 11.97 13.62 13.14
C ARG A 100 11.98 12.83 14.44
N ASP A 101 10.87 12.80 15.17
CA ASP A 101 10.76 12.02 16.41
C ASP A 101 10.77 10.52 16.15
N GLY A 102 10.07 10.05 15.13
CA GLY A 102 10.00 8.65 14.71
C GLY A 102 9.07 7.77 15.53
N ARG A 103 8.77 8.09 16.78
CA ARG A 103 7.96 7.23 17.68
C ARG A 103 6.50 7.11 17.25
N PHE A 104 5.95 8.13 16.60
CA PHE A 104 4.54 8.21 16.21
C PHE A 104 4.29 8.14 14.72
N ASN A 105 5.31 7.94 13.88
CA ASN A 105 5.14 7.89 12.43
C ASN A 105 4.82 6.50 11.88
N SER A 106 5.01 5.44 12.65
CA SER A 106 4.79 4.03 12.24
C SER A 106 5.61 3.57 11.03
N PHE A 107 6.64 4.30 10.63
CA PHE A 107 7.47 3.93 9.48
C PHE A 107 8.58 2.98 9.88
N THR A 108 8.71 1.93 9.09
CA THR A 108 9.78 0.94 9.19
C THR A 108 11.00 1.37 8.39
N GLU A 109 12.15 0.72 8.62
CA GLU A 109 13.35 0.96 7.82
C GLU A 109 13.13 0.66 6.34
N GLU A 110 12.37 -0.38 6.02
CA GLU A 110 11.99 -0.68 4.64
C GLU A 110 11.24 0.50 4.00
N PHE A 111 10.31 1.11 4.75
CA PHE A 111 9.52 2.23 4.26
C PHE A 111 10.36 3.49 4.02
N ARG A 112 11.30 3.78 4.95
CA ARG A 112 12.28 4.87 4.78
C ARG A 112 13.09 4.70 3.51
N ASP A 113 13.61 3.50 3.28
CA ASP A 113 14.44 3.20 2.11
C ASP A 113 13.62 3.33 0.81
N TYR A 114 12.33 2.97 0.86
CA TYR A 114 11.38 3.20 -0.22
C TYR A 114 11.27 4.68 -0.57
N PHE A 115 11.09 5.55 0.41
CA PHE A 115 11.01 6.99 0.21
C PHE A 115 12.31 7.55 -0.37
N LYS A 116 13.45 7.16 0.18
CA LYS A 116 14.76 7.64 -0.29
C LYS A 116 15.08 7.20 -1.72
N LEU A 117 14.77 5.95 -2.05
CA LEU A 117 15.16 5.37 -3.34
C LEU A 117 14.21 5.74 -4.48
N GLU A 118 12.93 5.93 -4.23
CA GLU A 118 11.95 6.14 -5.30
C GLU A 118 11.04 7.34 -5.12
N GLY A 119 10.98 7.93 -3.92
CA GLY A 119 10.15 9.11 -3.67
C GLY A 119 10.56 10.30 -4.54
N GLN A 120 9.57 10.97 -5.16
CA GLN A 120 9.74 12.18 -5.95
C GLN A 120 9.00 13.33 -5.29
N ILE A 121 9.71 14.42 -4.99
CA ILE A 121 9.10 15.66 -4.50
C ILE A 121 8.41 16.34 -5.68
N ILE A 122 7.11 16.58 -5.55
CA ILE A 122 6.28 17.22 -6.55
C ILE A 122 6.07 18.70 -6.21
N VAL A 123 5.89 19.01 -4.92
CA VAL A 123 5.71 20.38 -4.41
C VAL A 123 6.51 20.54 -3.13
N GLY A 124 7.13 21.69 -2.92
CA GLY A 124 7.73 22.11 -1.67
C GLY A 124 9.09 21.51 -1.32
N PRO A 125 9.52 21.63 -0.07
CA PRO A 125 10.82 21.16 0.40
C PRO A 125 10.97 19.65 0.42
N ASP A 126 12.21 19.17 0.31
CA ASP A 126 12.54 17.75 0.45
C ASP A 126 12.78 17.38 1.91
N TYR A 127 11.83 16.68 2.50
CA TYR A 127 11.90 16.17 3.87
C TYR A 127 12.30 14.69 3.98
N ARG A 128 12.73 14.04 2.90
CA ARG A 128 13.03 12.59 2.93
C ARG A 128 14.12 12.21 3.93
N ASP A 129 15.10 13.08 4.14
CA ASP A 129 16.18 12.85 5.10
C ASP A 129 15.79 13.14 6.55
N GLU A 130 14.68 13.82 6.77
CA GLU A 130 14.15 14.10 8.11
C GLU A 130 13.46 12.88 8.74
N MET A 131 13.17 11.85 7.95
CA MET A 131 12.44 10.68 8.42
C MET A 131 13.31 9.80 9.30
N VAL A 132 12.94 9.71 10.57
CA VAL A 132 13.54 8.80 11.55
C VAL A 132 12.68 7.55 11.65
N CYS A 133 13.28 6.39 11.41
CA CYS A 133 12.66 5.09 11.61
C CYS A 133 13.29 4.44 12.84
N LEU A 134 12.48 4.26 13.87
CA LEU A 134 12.91 3.57 15.10
C LEU A 134 12.65 2.07 15.04
N SER A 135 11.84 1.63 14.09
CA SER A 135 11.44 0.24 13.95
C SER A 135 12.52 -0.56 13.23
N THR A 136 12.85 -1.63 13.83
CA THR A 136 13.71 -2.69 13.35
C THR A 136 12.86 -3.93 13.01
N LYS A 137 13.49 -5.11 12.87
CA LYS A 137 12.80 -6.40 12.66
C LYS A 137 11.53 -6.61 13.49
N PRO A 138 11.46 -6.30 14.80
CA PRO A 138 10.21 -6.44 15.58
C PRO A 138 9.04 -5.61 15.03
N GLY A 139 9.29 -4.43 14.47
CA GLY A 139 8.24 -3.59 13.88
C GLY A 139 7.69 -4.21 12.58
N GLU A 140 8.55 -4.75 11.74
CA GLU A 140 8.13 -5.47 10.53
C GLU A 140 7.33 -6.73 10.86
N GLU A 141 7.77 -7.53 11.84
CA GLU A 141 7.05 -8.70 12.33
C GLU A 141 5.67 -8.33 12.88
N SER A 142 5.57 -7.21 13.62
CA SER A 142 4.30 -6.68 14.13
C SER A 142 3.36 -6.27 12.98
N THR A 143 3.88 -5.60 11.96
CA THR A 143 3.13 -5.20 10.77
C THR A 143 2.60 -6.40 10.00
N LEU A 144 3.43 -7.42 9.78
CA LEU A 144 3.03 -8.67 9.16
C LEU A 144 1.94 -9.38 9.95
N SER A 145 2.08 -9.46 11.27
CA SER A 145 1.09 -10.03 12.17
C SER A 145 -0.24 -9.26 12.11
N HIS A 146 -0.19 -7.92 12.08
CA HIS A 146 -1.39 -7.10 11.92
C HIS A 146 -2.08 -7.39 10.59
N ASN A 147 -1.34 -7.41 9.49
CA ASN A 147 -1.87 -7.65 8.15
C ASN A 147 -2.48 -9.05 8.01
N LEU A 148 -1.85 -10.08 8.61
CA LEU A 148 -2.40 -11.43 8.64
C LEU A 148 -3.73 -11.48 9.40
N ARG A 149 -3.81 -10.86 10.58
CA ARG A 149 -5.06 -10.79 11.36
C ARG A 149 -6.17 -10.08 10.58
N LYS A 150 -5.84 -9.00 9.87
CA LYS A 150 -6.79 -8.29 9.01
C LYS A 150 -7.26 -9.13 7.83
N ALA A 151 -6.36 -9.86 7.17
CA ALA A 151 -6.71 -10.78 6.09
C ALA A 151 -7.67 -11.89 6.57
N ARG A 152 -7.39 -12.50 7.72
CA ARG A 152 -8.26 -13.50 8.35
C ARG A 152 -9.62 -12.91 8.74
N GLN A 153 -9.63 -11.71 9.35
CA GLN A 153 -10.87 -11.02 9.71
C GLN A 153 -11.72 -10.72 8.46
N ALA A 154 -11.08 -10.27 7.39
CA ALA A 154 -11.76 -9.98 6.13
C ALA A 154 -12.43 -11.23 5.55
N LEU A 155 -11.73 -12.37 5.56
CA LEU A 155 -12.28 -13.66 5.12
C LEU A 155 -13.42 -14.15 6.04
N LEU A 156 -13.29 -13.97 7.35
CA LEU A 156 -14.32 -14.35 8.32
C LEU A 156 -15.65 -13.62 8.07
N PHE A 157 -15.60 -12.36 7.63
CA PHE A 157 -16.78 -11.55 7.34
C PHE A 157 -17.16 -11.51 5.85
N ALA A 158 -16.53 -12.32 4.99
CA ALA A 158 -16.72 -12.25 3.55
C ALA A 158 -18.17 -12.39 3.12
N GLU A 159 -18.88 -13.42 3.61
CA GLU A 159 -20.29 -13.65 3.25
C GLU A 159 -21.19 -12.51 3.74
N HIS A 160 -20.96 -12.02 4.95
CA HIS A 160 -21.70 -10.88 5.48
C HIS A 160 -21.53 -9.63 4.61
N TYR A 161 -20.28 -9.30 4.25
CA TYR A 161 -20.03 -8.14 3.37
C TYR A 161 -20.59 -8.35 1.96
N ARG A 162 -20.59 -9.58 1.44
CA ARG A 162 -21.18 -9.88 0.15
C ARG A 162 -22.65 -9.53 0.09
N GLU A 163 -23.40 -9.82 1.16
CA GLU A 163 -24.84 -9.61 1.25
C GLU A 163 -25.21 -8.17 1.60
N GLU A 164 -24.49 -7.54 2.51
CA GLU A 164 -24.85 -6.24 3.06
C GLU A 164 -24.10 -5.06 2.42
N ASP A 165 -22.84 -5.29 1.95
CA ASP A 165 -22.01 -4.23 1.38
C ASP A 165 -21.01 -4.82 0.37
N TYR A 166 -21.47 -5.01 -0.85
CA TYR A 166 -20.67 -5.63 -1.90
C TYR A 166 -19.39 -4.83 -2.24
N HIS A 167 -19.42 -3.51 -2.08
CA HIS A 167 -18.21 -2.69 -2.27
C HIS A 167 -17.14 -3.04 -1.23
N ARG A 168 -17.54 -3.13 0.03
CA ARG A 168 -16.68 -3.55 1.14
C ARG A 168 -16.17 -4.99 0.96
N PHE A 169 -17.00 -5.87 0.42
CA PHE A 169 -16.59 -7.22 0.05
C PHE A 169 -15.39 -7.21 -0.91
N LEU A 170 -15.50 -6.45 -2.02
CA LEU A 170 -14.43 -6.32 -3.00
C LEU A 170 -13.20 -5.60 -2.44
N GLU A 171 -13.38 -4.57 -1.63
CA GLU A 171 -12.25 -3.90 -0.94
C GLU A 171 -11.49 -4.86 -0.03
N SER A 172 -12.22 -5.67 0.76
CA SER A 172 -11.64 -6.65 1.67
C SER A 172 -10.87 -7.75 0.94
N PHE A 173 -11.42 -8.24 -0.17
CA PHE A 173 -10.74 -9.17 -1.06
C PHE A 173 -9.41 -8.58 -1.58
N ASN A 174 -9.45 -7.38 -2.16
CA ASN A 174 -8.24 -6.75 -2.71
C ASN A 174 -7.22 -6.39 -1.62
N ALA A 175 -7.67 -5.96 -0.44
CA ALA A 175 -6.79 -5.72 0.71
C ALA A 175 -6.05 -7.00 1.13
N THR A 176 -6.71 -8.17 1.07
CA THR A 176 -6.08 -9.46 1.34
C THR A 176 -5.03 -9.82 0.28
N LEU A 177 -5.33 -9.63 -1.01
CA LEU A 177 -4.34 -9.86 -2.07
C LEU A 177 -3.11 -8.94 -1.92
N ASN A 178 -3.35 -7.67 -1.53
CA ASN A 178 -2.29 -6.72 -1.21
C ASN A 178 -1.44 -7.17 -0.02
N ALA A 179 -2.09 -7.61 1.06
CA ALA A 179 -1.41 -8.07 2.28
C ALA A 179 -0.52 -9.29 1.97
N ALA A 180 -1.03 -10.29 1.26
CA ALA A 180 -0.29 -11.48 0.88
C ALA A 180 0.93 -11.16 -0.01
N SER A 181 0.76 -10.32 -1.02
CA SER A 181 1.85 -9.95 -1.93
C SER A 181 2.90 -9.04 -1.30
N ARG A 182 2.49 -8.06 -0.48
CA ARG A 182 3.43 -7.21 0.29
C ARG A 182 4.12 -8.00 1.38
N GLY A 183 3.38 -8.86 2.11
CA GLY A 183 3.92 -9.70 3.16
C GLY A 183 5.03 -10.63 2.68
N SER A 184 4.91 -11.16 1.46
CA SER A 184 5.96 -11.96 0.83
C SER A 184 7.28 -11.21 0.70
N LYS A 185 7.22 -9.95 0.29
CA LYS A 185 8.38 -9.07 0.16
C LYS A 185 8.97 -8.70 1.52
N GLN A 186 8.11 -8.38 2.49
CA GLN A 186 8.52 -8.04 3.86
C GLN A 186 9.19 -9.21 4.57
N ILE A 187 8.71 -10.43 4.37
CA ILE A 187 9.36 -11.65 4.92
C ILE A 187 10.79 -11.80 4.38
N LEU A 188 11.01 -11.55 3.09
CA LEU A 188 12.36 -11.59 2.51
C LEU A 188 13.25 -10.50 3.10
N PHE A 189 12.72 -9.29 3.29
CA PHE A 189 13.45 -8.22 3.97
C PHE A 189 13.86 -8.62 5.42
N LEU A 190 12.98 -9.32 6.15
CA LEU A 190 13.32 -9.86 7.48
C LEU A 190 14.44 -10.90 7.44
N VAL A 191 14.56 -11.65 6.33
CA VAL A 191 15.58 -12.70 6.16
C VAL A 191 16.96 -12.09 5.90
N ASP A 192 17.06 -11.15 4.96
CA ASP A 192 18.35 -10.67 4.42
C ASP A 192 18.58 -9.16 4.57
N GLY A 193 17.53 -8.37 4.90
CA GLY A 193 17.62 -6.91 5.01
C GLY A 193 17.63 -6.19 3.66
N GLU A 194 17.42 -6.89 2.55
CA GLU A 194 17.44 -6.29 1.22
C GLU A 194 16.07 -5.74 0.81
N LEU A 195 16.03 -4.47 0.39
CA LEU A 195 14.82 -3.82 -0.09
C LEU A 195 14.43 -4.31 -1.49
N ARG A 196 13.21 -4.80 -1.60
CA ARG A 196 12.62 -5.21 -2.88
C ARG A 196 11.57 -4.21 -3.33
N ARG A 197 11.84 -3.50 -4.42
CA ARG A 197 10.95 -2.45 -4.93
C ARG A 197 9.61 -2.99 -5.42
N ASN A 198 9.61 -4.11 -6.15
CA ASN A 198 8.37 -4.71 -6.66
C ASN A 198 7.90 -5.84 -5.74
N ARG A 199 6.61 -5.83 -5.38
CA ARG A 199 5.99 -6.84 -4.51
C ARG A 199 6.05 -8.27 -5.06
N PHE A 200 6.16 -8.40 -6.37
CA PHE A 200 6.23 -9.71 -7.05
C PHE A 200 7.65 -10.20 -7.33
N SER A 201 8.70 -9.44 -6.97
CA SER A 201 10.08 -9.96 -7.00
C SER A 201 10.24 -11.17 -6.09
N ALA A 202 9.48 -11.23 -4.99
CA ALA A 202 9.42 -12.38 -4.10
C ALA A 202 9.07 -13.73 -4.78
N LEU A 203 8.43 -13.72 -5.96
CA LEU A 203 8.09 -14.96 -6.68
C LEU A 203 9.29 -15.86 -7.00
N GLN A 204 10.43 -15.27 -7.29
CA GLN A 204 11.64 -16.02 -7.62
C GLN A 204 12.43 -16.44 -6.37
N GLU A 205 12.37 -15.62 -5.33
CA GLU A 205 13.24 -15.74 -4.16
C GLU A 205 12.60 -16.55 -3.03
N LEU A 206 11.25 -16.51 -2.87
CA LEU A 206 10.57 -17.26 -1.82
C LEU A 206 10.86 -18.74 -1.84
N GLY A 207 10.87 -19.35 -3.02
CA GLY A 207 11.18 -20.78 -3.17
C GLY A 207 12.60 -21.16 -2.78
N MET A 208 13.56 -20.21 -2.89
CA MET A 208 14.94 -20.44 -2.43
C MET A 208 15.05 -20.37 -0.91
N HIS A 209 14.37 -19.41 -0.29
CA HIS A 209 14.38 -19.24 1.16
C HIS A 209 13.44 -20.19 1.89
N PHE A 210 12.29 -20.52 1.29
CA PHE A 210 11.21 -21.32 1.88
C PHE A 210 10.69 -22.37 0.87
N PRO A 211 11.44 -23.45 0.62
CA PRO A 211 11.09 -24.46 -0.42
C PRO A 211 9.75 -25.16 -0.21
N ALA A 212 9.24 -25.17 1.03
CA ALA A 212 7.96 -25.77 1.37
C ALA A 212 6.74 -24.89 1.02
N VAL A 213 6.95 -23.60 0.69
CA VAL A 213 5.86 -22.68 0.34
C VAL A 213 5.47 -22.84 -1.12
N ASP A 214 4.18 -23.14 -1.38
CA ASP A 214 3.65 -23.09 -2.74
C ASP A 214 3.45 -21.63 -3.20
N VAL A 215 4.20 -21.22 -4.22
CA VAL A 215 4.14 -19.86 -4.78
C VAL A 215 3.05 -19.67 -5.85
N LYS A 216 2.25 -20.69 -6.17
CA LYS A 216 1.17 -20.58 -7.16
C LYS A 216 0.14 -19.52 -6.80
N PRO A 217 -0.32 -19.36 -5.53
CA PRO A 217 -1.23 -18.28 -5.16
C PRO A 217 -0.64 -16.89 -5.45
N LEU A 218 0.65 -16.67 -5.18
CA LEU A 218 1.29 -15.39 -5.47
C LEU A 218 1.39 -15.13 -6.99
N LYS A 219 1.60 -16.16 -7.81
CA LYS A 219 1.54 -16.05 -9.28
C LYS A 219 0.14 -15.67 -9.76
N ARG A 220 -0.89 -16.30 -9.19
CA ARG A 220 -2.30 -15.96 -9.49
C ARG A 220 -2.63 -14.53 -9.10
N ILE A 221 -2.18 -14.08 -7.93
CA ILE A 221 -2.32 -12.68 -7.50
C ILE A 221 -1.64 -11.75 -8.50
N LYS A 222 -0.40 -12.02 -8.92
CA LYS A 222 0.31 -11.24 -9.93
C LYS A 222 -0.48 -11.14 -11.25
N ASP A 223 -1.01 -12.25 -11.71
CA ASP A 223 -1.80 -12.31 -12.95
C ASP A 223 -3.05 -11.42 -12.87
N LEU A 224 -3.79 -11.47 -11.76
CA LEU A 224 -4.93 -10.59 -11.50
C LEU A 224 -4.52 -9.11 -11.38
N TYR A 225 -3.33 -8.84 -10.86
CA TYR A 225 -2.79 -7.48 -10.83
C TYR A 225 -2.46 -6.95 -12.22
N SER A 226 -2.05 -7.82 -13.13
CA SER A 226 -1.60 -7.44 -14.47
C SER A 226 -2.69 -7.49 -15.52
N ASN A 227 -3.90 -7.95 -15.17
CA ASN A 227 -4.98 -8.16 -16.14
C ASN A 227 -6.35 -7.82 -15.52
N LEU A 228 -6.87 -6.63 -15.89
CA LEU A 228 -8.17 -6.14 -15.39
C LEU A 228 -9.35 -7.01 -15.84
N ASP A 229 -9.32 -7.55 -17.07
CA ASP A 229 -10.41 -8.41 -17.57
C ASP A 229 -10.50 -9.71 -16.78
N LYS A 230 -9.35 -10.28 -16.39
CA LYS A 230 -9.32 -11.44 -15.49
C LYS A 230 -9.84 -11.11 -14.10
N LEU A 231 -9.45 -9.95 -13.56
CA LEU A 231 -9.95 -9.49 -12.27
C LEU A 231 -11.47 -9.31 -12.28
N ASP A 232 -12.00 -8.68 -13.34
CA ASP A 232 -13.44 -8.47 -13.50
C ASP A 232 -14.22 -9.78 -13.65
N ARG A 233 -13.63 -10.77 -14.30
CA ARG A 233 -14.19 -12.10 -14.37
C ARG A 233 -14.27 -12.76 -12.99
N VAL A 234 -13.20 -12.66 -12.22
CA VAL A 234 -13.16 -13.16 -10.83
C VAL A 234 -14.22 -12.45 -9.99
N TYR A 235 -14.37 -11.13 -10.10
CA TYR A 235 -15.41 -10.40 -9.36
C TYR A 235 -16.84 -10.88 -9.65
N ARG A 236 -17.12 -11.33 -10.88
CA ARG A 236 -18.44 -11.83 -11.29
C ARG A 236 -18.67 -13.30 -10.96
N ASN A 237 -17.63 -14.03 -10.57
CA ASN A 237 -17.71 -15.44 -10.22
C ASN A 237 -17.35 -15.62 -8.73
N HIS A 238 -18.39 -15.80 -7.91
CA HIS A 238 -18.25 -15.91 -6.47
C HIS A 238 -17.32 -17.06 -6.06
N ASP A 239 -17.50 -18.24 -6.63
CA ASP A 239 -16.72 -19.43 -6.26
C ASP A 239 -15.23 -19.24 -6.62
N GLU A 240 -14.96 -18.67 -7.79
CA GLU A 240 -13.60 -18.35 -8.21
C GLU A 240 -12.97 -17.27 -7.33
N LEU A 241 -13.75 -16.23 -6.93
CA LEU A 241 -13.29 -15.17 -6.03
C LEU A 241 -12.92 -15.75 -4.66
N MET A 242 -13.80 -16.58 -4.08
CA MET A 242 -13.56 -17.21 -2.79
C MET A 242 -12.37 -18.19 -2.84
N ASP A 243 -12.19 -18.92 -3.93
CA ASP A 243 -11.01 -19.78 -4.11
C ASP A 243 -9.70 -18.97 -4.16
N VAL A 244 -9.68 -17.84 -4.90
CA VAL A 244 -8.53 -16.92 -4.89
C VAL A 244 -8.28 -16.37 -3.51
N TRP A 245 -9.33 -15.94 -2.80
CA TRP A 245 -9.22 -15.35 -1.46
C TRP A 245 -8.66 -16.34 -0.45
N ASN A 246 -9.26 -17.53 -0.36
CA ASN A 246 -8.77 -18.60 0.51
C ASN A 246 -7.31 -18.97 0.20
N SER A 247 -6.98 -19.12 -1.07
CA SER A 247 -5.60 -19.41 -1.49
C SER A 247 -4.61 -18.32 -1.08
N ALA A 248 -5.01 -17.03 -1.15
CA ALA A 248 -4.18 -15.91 -0.76
C ALA A 248 -3.94 -15.87 0.76
N VAL A 249 -4.97 -16.13 1.58
CA VAL A 249 -4.83 -16.21 3.05
C VAL A 249 -3.95 -17.39 3.43
N THR A 250 -4.22 -18.58 2.88
CA THR A 250 -3.43 -19.79 3.15
C THR A 250 -1.96 -19.58 2.80
N PHE A 251 -1.68 -19.03 1.62
CA PHE A 251 -0.33 -18.71 1.20
C PHE A 251 0.37 -17.76 2.19
N PHE A 252 -0.31 -16.69 2.63
CA PHE A 252 0.25 -15.74 3.57
C PHE A 252 0.54 -16.39 4.92
N GLU A 253 -0.35 -17.27 5.41
CA GLU A 253 -0.14 -18.07 6.61
C GLU A 253 1.07 -18.99 6.48
N GLU A 254 1.21 -19.67 5.36
CA GLU A 254 2.32 -20.59 5.10
C GLU A 254 3.67 -19.87 5.06
N VAL A 255 3.74 -18.72 4.43
CA VAL A 255 4.96 -17.91 4.41
C VAL A 255 5.38 -17.52 5.82
N ILE A 256 4.44 -17.05 6.66
CA ILE A 256 4.73 -16.69 8.05
C ILE A 256 5.10 -17.92 8.88
N ARG A 257 4.39 -19.04 8.71
CA ARG A 257 4.69 -20.30 9.41
C ARG A 257 6.11 -20.77 9.12
N GLU A 258 6.52 -20.77 7.85
CA GLU A 258 7.86 -21.18 7.46
C GLU A 258 8.94 -20.23 7.96
N TYR A 259 8.66 -18.93 7.99
CA TYR A 259 9.56 -17.94 8.62
C TYR A 259 9.74 -18.24 10.12
N VAL A 260 8.65 -18.41 10.87
CA VAL A 260 8.71 -18.72 12.31
C VAL A 260 9.44 -20.04 12.58
N ARG A 261 9.23 -21.06 11.74
CA ARG A 261 9.92 -22.35 11.85
C ARG A 261 11.43 -22.21 11.61
N LYS A 262 11.83 -21.41 10.63
CA LYS A 262 13.24 -21.22 10.26
C LYS A 262 13.99 -20.31 11.21
N PHE A 263 13.28 -19.32 11.77
CA PHE A 263 13.82 -18.31 12.68
C PHE A 263 13.07 -18.30 14.02
N PRO A 264 13.17 -19.39 14.81
CA PRO A 264 12.49 -19.46 16.10
C PRO A 264 13.01 -18.36 17.03
N MET A 265 12.12 -17.77 17.83
CA MET A 265 12.57 -16.87 18.89
C MET A 265 13.51 -17.64 19.81
N LYS A 266 14.77 -17.20 19.89
CA LYS A 266 15.64 -17.63 20.98
C LYS A 266 14.98 -17.10 22.25
N ASP A 267 14.78 -18.01 23.24
CA ASP A 267 14.14 -17.68 24.51
C ASP A 267 14.64 -16.34 25.03
N ARG A 268 13.77 -15.34 24.99
CA ARG A 268 13.96 -14.10 25.74
C ARG A 268 13.50 -14.40 27.18
N ARG A 269 14.32 -15.11 27.92
CA ARG A 269 14.24 -15.15 29.38
C ARG A 269 15.05 -14.02 29.98
#